data_34f37723ac13be3961d83a01e979ac8c
#
_entry.id   34f37723ac13be3961d83a01e979ac8c
#
_cell.length_a   1.000
_cell.length_b   1.000
_cell.length_c   1.000
_cell.angle_alpha   90.00
_cell.angle_beta   90.00
_cell.angle_gamma   90.00
#
_symmetry.space_group_name_H-M   'P 1'
#
loop_
_entity.id
_entity.type
_entity.pdbx_description
1 polymer ?
#
loop_
_entity_poly.entity_id
_entity_poly.type
_entity_poly.pdbx_seq_one_letter_code
_entity_poly.pdbx_strand_id
1 'polypeptide(L)'
;FGFGVNYKLDFNRLKQLKLDPTPLEIPATLAQSVATLDKAKLNQELYLNAGFIVDNYALTDEEIILKGRQIAYRDEDIAMNRIGRVLASHLPAQIKTYRIVIMASDMAMVETVIDAEQFISAARYSSPDADVKSSYVRRNPQLGAEQWALERGERGFGYGADMFWIQTFGNPENFYMYQIGLMLSGAYQWNNQFSVQTTAKLNVLTNFDQFNFKVDAQDTGVPRVRTYVREYVTRSDLTMENLFAQWKDKLADDWYAAAYAGYLETMYGGVGGELLYKPLDSNLAIGLDINYVRQRSYEEEFAFLDYKALTGHLS
;
A
#
# COMPACT_ATOMS: atom_id res chain seq x y z
N PHE A 1 -17.10 24.71 10.01
CA PHE A 1 -16.06 24.37 9.03
C PHE A 1 -14.72 24.30 9.76
N GLY A 2 -14.04 23.16 9.73
CA GLY A 2 -12.71 23.00 10.30
C GLY A 2 -11.69 22.82 9.17
N PHE A 3 -10.56 23.51 9.27
CA PHE A 3 -9.41 23.28 8.40
C PHE A 3 -8.37 22.51 9.19
N GLY A 4 -8.00 21.32 8.70
CA GLY A 4 -6.90 20.54 9.24
C GLY A 4 -5.66 20.70 8.35
N VAL A 5 -4.54 21.12 8.92
CA VAL A 5 -3.25 21.12 8.23
C VAL A 5 -2.41 20.00 8.85
N ASN A 6 -2.15 18.96 8.07
CA ASN A 6 -1.21 17.92 8.45
C ASN A 6 0.17 18.29 7.89
N TYR A 7 1.13 18.54 8.75
CA TYR A 7 2.51 18.79 8.37
C TYR A 7 3.41 17.69 8.92
N LYS A 8 4.00 16.89 8.04
CA LYS A 8 4.99 15.87 8.41
C LYS A 8 6.36 16.51 8.39
N LEU A 9 6.92 16.74 9.59
CA LEU A 9 8.32 17.17 9.74
C LEU A 9 9.22 15.94 9.66
N ASP A 10 9.96 15.82 8.59
CA ASP A 10 11.04 14.84 8.46
C ASP A 10 12.37 15.59 8.64
N PHE A 11 12.91 15.56 9.85
CA PHE A 11 14.15 16.27 10.20
C PHE A 11 15.40 15.68 9.55
N ASN A 12 15.29 14.48 8.97
CA ASN A 12 16.40 13.77 8.34
C ASN A 12 16.45 13.95 6.82
N ARG A 13 15.45 14.57 6.21
CA ARG A 13 15.42 14.84 4.77
C ARG A 13 15.64 16.31 4.48
N LEU A 14 16.87 16.66 4.12
CA LEU A 14 17.09 17.86 3.31
C LEU A 14 16.19 17.74 2.06
N LYS A 15 15.38 18.76 1.77
CA LYS A 15 14.63 18.87 0.51
C LYS A 15 15.65 19.04 -0.62
N GLN A 16 16.24 17.95 -1.06
CA GLN A 16 16.97 17.94 -2.32
C GLN A 16 15.94 17.96 -3.46
N LEU A 17 16.19 18.77 -4.46
CA LEU A 17 15.50 18.62 -5.73
C LEU A 17 15.65 17.15 -6.13
N LYS A 18 14.53 16.45 -6.33
CA LYS A 18 14.55 15.08 -6.82
C LYS A 18 14.99 15.12 -8.28
N LEU A 19 16.28 15.03 -8.50
CA LEU A 19 16.83 14.81 -9.85
C LEU A 19 16.75 13.29 -10.08
N ASP A 20 16.02 12.91 -11.12
CA ASP A 20 16.01 11.53 -11.55
C ASP A 20 17.42 11.16 -12.04
N PRO A 21 17.96 10.00 -11.62
CA PRO A 21 19.24 9.54 -12.14
C PRO A 21 19.16 9.36 -13.65
N THR A 22 20.26 9.57 -14.35
CA THR A 22 20.35 9.27 -15.79
C THR A 22 20.02 7.80 -16.01
N PRO A 23 19.19 7.45 -17.02
CA PRO A 23 18.94 6.04 -17.35
C PRO A 23 20.24 5.29 -17.57
N LEU A 24 20.33 4.07 -17.03
CA LEU A 24 21.52 3.25 -17.14
C LEU A 24 21.81 2.93 -18.61
N GLU A 25 23.06 3.09 -19.03
CA GLU A 25 23.49 2.66 -20.37
C GLU A 25 23.70 1.14 -20.37
N ILE A 26 23.19 0.48 -21.40
CA ILE A 26 23.38 -0.97 -21.58
C ILE A 26 24.78 -1.20 -22.13
N PRO A 27 25.66 -1.97 -21.44
CA PRO A 27 27.02 -2.23 -21.89
C PRO A 27 27.06 -2.85 -23.29
N ALA A 28 28.09 -2.51 -24.09
CA ALA A 28 28.28 -3.12 -25.41
C ALA A 28 28.38 -4.66 -25.35
N THR A 29 29.08 -5.17 -24.31
CA THR A 29 29.19 -6.61 -24.04
C THR A 29 28.30 -6.95 -22.82
N LEU A 30 27.35 -7.84 -23.03
CA LEU A 30 26.48 -8.36 -21.97
C LEU A 30 27.22 -9.36 -21.07
N ALA A 31 26.65 -9.63 -19.89
CA ALA A 31 27.16 -10.69 -19.01
C ALA A 31 27.20 -12.03 -19.75
N GLN A 32 28.17 -12.88 -19.40
CA GLN A 32 28.37 -14.16 -20.10
C GLN A 32 27.55 -15.31 -19.49
N SER A 33 27.18 -15.20 -18.21
CA SER A 33 26.51 -16.29 -17.50
C SER A 33 25.66 -15.76 -16.36
N VAL A 34 24.56 -16.42 -16.13
CA VAL A 34 23.68 -16.22 -14.96
C VAL A 34 24.40 -16.57 -13.65
N ALA A 35 25.35 -17.52 -13.70
CA ALA A 35 26.11 -17.96 -12.52
C ALA A 35 26.96 -16.84 -11.89
N THR A 36 27.32 -15.81 -12.67
CA THR A 36 28.09 -14.64 -12.21
C THR A 36 27.21 -13.47 -11.77
N LEU A 37 25.88 -13.64 -11.73
CA LEU A 37 24.94 -12.59 -11.37
C LEU A 37 25.10 -12.17 -9.91
N ASP A 38 25.50 -10.93 -9.69
CA ASP A 38 25.46 -10.30 -8.37
C ASP A 38 24.03 -9.81 -8.08
N LYS A 39 23.31 -10.64 -7.34
CA LYS A 39 21.90 -10.38 -6.98
C LYS A 39 21.74 -9.17 -6.08
N ALA A 40 22.69 -8.91 -5.18
CA ALA A 40 22.65 -7.77 -4.29
C ALA A 40 22.80 -6.45 -5.07
N LYS A 41 23.74 -6.43 -6.01
CA LYS A 41 23.97 -5.28 -6.89
C LYS A 41 22.77 -5.07 -7.81
N LEU A 42 22.21 -6.14 -8.41
CA LEU A 42 20.99 -6.04 -9.23
C LEU A 42 19.83 -5.40 -8.44
N ASN A 43 19.56 -5.89 -7.24
CA ASN A 43 18.48 -5.33 -6.40
C ASN A 43 18.74 -3.87 -6.02
N GLN A 44 19.98 -3.52 -5.71
CA GLN A 44 20.37 -2.15 -5.40
C GLN A 44 20.17 -1.23 -6.61
N GLU A 45 20.55 -1.65 -7.80
CA GLU A 45 20.38 -0.84 -9.01
C GLU A 45 18.93 -0.74 -9.45
N LEU A 46 18.11 -1.79 -9.31
CA LEU A 46 16.67 -1.73 -9.51
C LEU A 46 16.02 -0.70 -8.58
N TYR A 47 16.45 -0.65 -7.32
CA TYR A 47 15.97 0.35 -6.37
C TYR A 47 16.42 1.77 -6.75
N LEU A 48 17.72 1.99 -6.98
CA LEU A 48 18.29 3.33 -7.19
C LEU A 48 17.96 3.92 -8.56
N ASN A 49 18.04 3.11 -9.65
CA ASN A 49 17.89 3.59 -11.02
C ASN A 49 16.47 3.45 -11.55
N ALA A 50 15.75 2.42 -11.15
CA ALA A 50 14.40 2.14 -11.62
C ALA A 50 13.30 2.41 -10.59
N GLY A 51 13.64 2.72 -9.34
CA GLY A 51 12.66 2.89 -8.27
C GLY A 51 11.81 1.65 -8.01
N PHE A 52 12.35 0.48 -8.28
CA PHE A 52 11.66 -0.79 -8.14
C PHE A 52 12.19 -1.58 -6.95
N ILE A 53 11.32 -1.87 -6.00
CA ILE A 53 11.63 -2.72 -4.85
C ILE A 53 11.29 -4.16 -5.22
N VAL A 54 12.31 -5.02 -5.27
CA VAL A 54 12.13 -6.46 -5.55
C VAL A 54 11.68 -7.15 -4.27
N ASP A 55 10.49 -7.72 -4.31
CA ASP A 55 9.96 -8.56 -3.23
C ASP A 55 10.41 -10.01 -3.38
N ASN A 56 10.43 -10.52 -4.61
CA ASN A 56 10.92 -11.86 -4.95
C ASN A 56 11.28 -11.94 -6.43
N TYR A 57 12.04 -12.98 -6.80
CA TYR A 57 12.36 -13.26 -8.19
C TYR A 57 12.47 -14.77 -8.44
N ALA A 58 12.21 -15.17 -9.67
CA ALA A 58 12.50 -16.49 -10.18
C ALA A 58 13.36 -16.36 -11.44
N LEU A 59 14.29 -17.25 -11.61
CA LEU A 59 15.26 -17.22 -12.70
C LEU A 59 15.39 -18.63 -13.31
N THR A 60 15.16 -18.70 -14.60
CA THR A 60 15.39 -19.90 -15.41
C THR A 60 16.54 -19.66 -16.41
N ASP A 61 16.78 -20.60 -17.30
CA ASP A 61 17.82 -20.44 -18.33
C ASP A 61 17.49 -19.38 -19.39
N GLU A 62 16.20 -19.05 -19.58
CA GLU A 62 15.75 -18.15 -20.64
C GLU A 62 14.92 -16.95 -20.14
N GLU A 63 14.46 -16.97 -18.88
CA GLU A 63 13.65 -15.88 -18.36
C GLU A 63 13.97 -15.50 -16.92
N ILE A 64 13.72 -14.25 -16.60
CA ILE A 64 13.67 -13.75 -15.22
C ILE A 64 12.27 -13.22 -14.92
N ILE A 65 11.73 -13.58 -13.75
CA ILE A 65 10.46 -13.06 -13.25
C ILE A 65 10.76 -12.25 -11.99
N LEU A 66 10.42 -10.97 -11.98
CA LEU A 66 10.54 -10.11 -10.81
C LEU A 66 9.15 -9.83 -10.24
N LYS A 67 8.94 -10.09 -8.95
CA LYS A 67 7.81 -9.57 -8.18
C LYS A 67 8.26 -8.37 -7.37
N GLY A 68 7.50 -7.28 -7.41
CA GLY A 68 7.90 -6.12 -6.65
C GLY A 68 6.96 -4.93 -6.78
N ARG A 69 7.42 -3.79 -6.28
CA ARG A 69 6.65 -2.56 -6.19
C ARG A 69 7.38 -1.40 -6.83
N GLN A 70 6.70 -0.66 -7.69
CA GLN A 70 7.20 0.58 -8.24
C GLN A 70 6.94 1.73 -7.26
N ILE A 71 7.99 2.46 -6.85
CA ILE A 71 7.88 3.52 -5.83
C ILE A 71 8.30 4.92 -6.32
N ALA A 72 8.91 5.01 -7.50
CA ALA A 72 9.46 6.28 -7.99
C ALA A 72 8.73 6.82 -9.21
N TYR A 73 8.40 5.96 -10.17
CA TYR A 73 7.85 6.38 -11.45
C TYR A 73 6.38 5.99 -11.56
N ARG A 74 5.54 6.99 -11.83
CA ARG A 74 4.11 6.81 -12.08
C ARG A 74 3.84 6.43 -13.53
N ASP A 75 4.68 6.94 -14.42
CA ASP A 75 4.67 6.61 -15.84
C ASP A 75 5.30 5.23 -16.01
N GLU A 76 4.52 4.33 -16.56
CA GLU A 76 4.91 2.92 -16.71
C GLU A 76 5.95 2.71 -17.80
N ASP A 77 5.88 3.47 -18.89
CA ASP A 77 6.86 3.38 -19.96
C ASP A 77 8.25 3.79 -19.45
N ILE A 78 8.32 4.83 -18.61
CA ILE A 78 9.55 5.24 -17.93
C ILE A 78 10.03 4.15 -16.98
N ALA A 79 9.11 3.58 -16.18
CA ALA A 79 9.45 2.52 -15.22
C ALA A 79 10.00 1.28 -15.93
N MET A 80 9.32 0.79 -16.97
CA MET A 80 9.74 -0.41 -17.72
C MET A 80 11.03 -0.18 -18.49
N ASN A 81 11.24 1.00 -19.09
CA ASN A 81 12.50 1.35 -19.72
C ASN A 81 13.66 1.27 -18.71
N ARG A 82 13.50 1.82 -17.52
CA ARG A 82 14.54 1.80 -16.48
C ARG A 82 14.81 0.40 -15.94
N ILE A 83 13.76 -0.37 -15.65
CA ILE A 83 13.89 -1.76 -15.20
C ILE A 83 14.59 -2.59 -16.26
N GLY A 84 14.15 -2.49 -17.53
CA GLY A 84 14.73 -3.23 -18.64
C GLY A 84 16.22 -2.92 -18.84
N ARG A 85 16.64 -1.64 -18.71
CA ARG A 85 18.06 -1.25 -18.80
C ARG A 85 18.89 -1.84 -17.67
N VAL A 86 18.39 -1.85 -16.44
CA VAL A 86 19.09 -2.50 -15.33
C VAL A 86 19.22 -4.00 -15.57
N LEU A 87 18.14 -4.68 -15.98
CA LEU A 87 18.18 -6.10 -16.29
C LEU A 87 19.15 -6.42 -17.42
N ALA A 88 19.08 -5.68 -18.52
CA ALA A 88 19.99 -5.87 -19.66
C ALA A 88 21.47 -5.61 -19.31
N SER A 89 21.75 -4.79 -18.30
CA SER A 89 23.12 -4.54 -17.87
C SER A 89 23.71 -5.64 -16.98
N HIS A 90 22.86 -6.46 -16.38
CA HIS A 90 23.27 -7.52 -15.46
C HIS A 90 23.08 -8.93 -15.98
N LEU A 91 22.18 -9.13 -16.95
CA LEU A 91 21.80 -10.45 -17.44
C LEU A 91 22.50 -10.80 -18.75
N PRO A 92 22.80 -12.09 -18.97
CA PRO A 92 23.36 -12.56 -20.23
C PRO A 92 22.31 -12.62 -21.35
N ALA A 93 22.75 -12.61 -22.59
CA ALA A 93 21.90 -12.67 -23.78
C ALA A 93 21.04 -13.95 -23.89
N GLN A 94 21.35 -14.99 -23.12
CA GLN A 94 20.54 -16.20 -23.04
C GLN A 94 19.18 -15.95 -22.38
N ILE A 95 19.07 -14.93 -21.52
CA ILE A 95 17.79 -14.53 -20.92
C ILE A 95 17.03 -13.71 -21.97
N LYS A 96 16.01 -14.30 -22.55
CA LYS A 96 15.24 -13.73 -23.65
C LYS A 96 14.02 -12.95 -23.17
N THR A 97 13.54 -13.24 -21.95
CA THR A 97 12.29 -12.68 -21.47
C THR A 97 12.47 -12.11 -20.07
N TYR A 98 12.05 -10.86 -19.88
CA TYR A 98 11.92 -10.24 -18.55
C TYR A 98 10.44 -10.09 -18.21
N ARG A 99 10.00 -10.74 -17.15
CA ARG A 99 8.61 -10.65 -16.65
C ARG A 99 8.61 -9.84 -15.37
N ILE A 100 7.93 -8.70 -15.39
CA ILE A 100 7.85 -7.76 -14.28
C ILE A 100 6.44 -7.78 -13.72
N VAL A 101 6.29 -8.29 -12.51
CA VAL A 101 5.00 -8.41 -11.82
C VAL A 101 4.90 -7.33 -10.75
N ILE A 102 4.02 -6.37 -10.98
CA ILE A 102 3.74 -5.31 -10.01
C ILE A 102 2.82 -5.85 -8.93
N MET A 103 3.27 -5.73 -7.68
CA MET A 103 2.54 -6.15 -6.50
C MET A 103 1.89 -4.94 -5.80
N ALA A 104 0.65 -5.08 -5.38
CA ALA A 104 0.00 -4.15 -4.47
C ALA A 104 -0.77 -4.93 -3.41
N SER A 105 -0.58 -4.59 -2.14
CA SER A 105 -1.23 -5.29 -1.02
C SER A 105 -1.07 -6.82 -1.08
N ASP A 106 0.12 -7.31 -1.45
CA ASP A 106 0.48 -8.72 -1.63
C ASP A 106 -0.26 -9.45 -2.77
N MET A 107 -1.04 -8.73 -3.57
CA MET A 107 -1.70 -9.25 -4.78
C MET A 107 -0.89 -8.90 -6.03
N ALA A 108 -0.80 -9.83 -6.97
CA ALA A 108 -0.21 -9.58 -8.28
C ALA A 108 -1.24 -8.82 -9.15
N MET A 109 -0.93 -7.56 -9.46
CA MET A 109 -1.85 -6.66 -10.14
C MET A 109 -1.71 -6.72 -11.67
N VAL A 110 -0.48 -6.56 -12.15
CA VAL A 110 -0.16 -6.51 -13.58
C VAL A 110 1.19 -7.16 -13.82
N GLU A 111 1.31 -7.82 -14.96
CA GLU A 111 2.56 -8.39 -15.47
C GLU A 111 2.92 -7.72 -16.79
N THR A 112 4.13 -7.17 -16.86
CA THR A 112 4.73 -6.68 -18.09
C THR A 112 5.78 -7.67 -18.56
N VAL A 113 5.62 -8.18 -19.76
CA VAL A 113 6.54 -9.11 -20.41
C VAL A 113 7.35 -8.35 -21.44
N ILE A 114 8.67 -8.32 -21.25
CA ILE A 114 9.61 -7.61 -22.10
C ILE A 114 10.41 -8.65 -22.91
N ASP A 115 10.42 -8.51 -24.23
CA ASP A 115 11.35 -9.20 -25.11
C ASP A 115 12.72 -8.54 -24.96
N ALA A 116 13.69 -9.28 -24.41
CA ALA A 116 15.00 -8.73 -24.07
C ALA A 116 15.80 -8.29 -25.31
N GLU A 117 15.73 -9.05 -26.41
CA GLU A 117 16.47 -8.76 -27.63
C GLU A 117 15.93 -7.49 -28.30
N GLN A 118 14.61 -7.40 -28.46
CA GLN A 118 13.96 -6.21 -29.02
C GLN A 118 14.19 -4.99 -28.13
N PHE A 119 14.08 -5.15 -26.80
CA PHE A 119 14.33 -4.08 -25.84
C PHE A 119 15.77 -3.55 -25.94
N ILE A 120 16.77 -4.43 -25.94
CA ILE A 120 18.19 -4.05 -26.00
C ILE A 120 18.49 -3.36 -27.32
N SER A 121 17.94 -3.84 -28.43
CA SER A 121 18.09 -3.23 -29.75
C SER A 121 17.52 -1.82 -29.77
N ALA A 122 16.31 -1.64 -29.27
CA ALA A 122 15.65 -0.33 -29.19
C ALA A 122 16.39 0.62 -28.23
N ALA A 123 16.74 0.15 -27.04
CA ALA A 123 17.38 0.96 -26.01
C ALA A 123 18.80 1.40 -26.36
N ARG A 124 19.48 0.69 -27.25
CA ARG A 124 20.80 1.06 -27.83
C ARG A 124 20.69 1.88 -29.10
N TYR A 125 19.48 2.21 -29.56
CA TYR A 125 19.26 2.85 -30.87
C TYR A 125 19.91 2.09 -32.03
N SER A 126 19.92 0.76 -31.98
CA SER A 126 20.55 -0.09 -33.00
C SER A 126 19.75 -0.12 -34.30
N SER A 127 18.48 0.31 -34.27
CA SER A 127 17.60 0.44 -35.42
C SER A 127 16.83 1.75 -35.36
N PRO A 128 16.69 2.51 -36.48
CA PRO A 128 15.92 3.75 -36.51
C PRO A 128 14.44 3.60 -36.14
N ASP A 129 13.87 2.41 -36.42
CA ASP A 129 12.45 2.12 -36.20
C ASP A 129 12.20 1.39 -34.86
N ALA A 130 13.24 1.18 -34.05
CA ALA A 130 13.13 0.45 -32.80
C ALA A 130 12.60 1.36 -31.69
N ASP A 131 11.39 1.05 -31.19
CA ASP A 131 10.78 1.70 -30.03
C ASP A 131 10.80 0.75 -28.83
N VAL A 132 11.28 1.23 -27.70
CA VAL A 132 11.28 0.47 -26.43
C VAL A 132 9.89 0.01 -26.06
N LYS A 133 8.86 0.82 -26.33
CA LYS A 133 7.47 0.50 -26.02
C LYS A 133 6.94 -0.69 -26.80
N SER A 134 7.44 -0.92 -28.00
CA SER A 134 7.07 -2.07 -28.83
C SER A 134 7.67 -3.39 -28.35
N SER A 135 8.68 -3.33 -27.46
CA SER A 135 9.38 -4.53 -26.94
C SER A 135 8.67 -5.19 -25.76
N TYR A 136 7.58 -4.64 -25.26
CA TYR A 136 6.86 -5.23 -24.11
C TYR A 136 5.34 -5.22 -24.28
N VAL A 137 4.71 -6.15 -23.58
CA VAL A 137 3.25 -6.31 -23.53
C VAL A 137 2.81 -6.43 -22.08
N ARG A 138 1.73 -5.75 -21.74
CA ARG A 138 1.06 -5.86 -20.44
C ARG A 138 -0.02 -6.92 -20.49
N ARG A 139 -0.14 -7.66 -19.40
CA ARG A 139 -1.19 -8.67 -19.26
C ARG A 139 -1.56 -8.90 -17.80
N ASN A 140 -2.64 -9.62 -17.57
CA ASN A 140 -2.92 -10.16 -16.25
C ASN A 140 -1.83 -11.16 -15.85
N PRO A 141 -1.38 -11.16 -14.57
CA PRO A 141 -0.28 -12.00 -14.12
C PRO A 141 -0.58 -13.49 -14.34
N GLN A 142 0.36 -14.18 -15.00
CA GLN A 142 0.30 -15.61 -15.23
C GLN A 142 1.42 -16.27 -14.42
N LEU A 143 1.14 -16.49 -13.12
CA LEU A 143 2.09 -17.10 -12.19
C LEU A 143 1.72 -18.57 -12.00
N GLY A 144 2.71 -19.44 -12.18
CA GLY A 144 2.61 -20.90 -12.03
C GLY A 144 3.48 -21.40 -10.86
N ALA A 145 4.03 -22.60 -11.05
CA ALA A 145 4.89 -23.24 -10.07
C ALA A 145 6.37 -22.83 -10.25
N GLU A 146 6.63 -21.52 -10.33
CA GLU A 146 7.99 -20.99 -10.44
C GLU A 146 8.77 -21.27 -9.15
N GLN A 147 10.05 -21.56 -9.30
CA GLN A 147 10.97 -21.68 -8.17
C GLN A 147 11.42 -20.27 -7.72
N TRP A 148 10.79 -19.77 -6.70
CA TRP A 148 11.10 -18.45 -6.14
C TRP A 148 12.40 -18.50 -5.32
N ALA A 149 13.26 -17.50 -5.55
CA ALA A 149 14.58 -17.44 -4.92
C ALA A 149 14.53 -17.07 -3.43
N LEU A 150 13.48 -16.38 -3.01
CA LEU A 150 13.26 -16.01 -1.62
C LEU A 150 12.05 -16.78 -1.10
N GLU A 151 12.26 -17.66 -0.14
CA GLU A 151 11.17 -18.18 0.67
C GLU A 151 10.70 -17.04 1.59
N ARG A 152 9.75 -16.25 1.13
CA ARG A 152 9.09 -15.29 2.00
C ARG A 152 8.22 -16.10 2.95
N GLY A 153 8.51 -16.00 4.23
CA GLY A 153 7.61 -16.56 5.23
C GLY A 153 6.22 -15.95 5.01
N GLU A 154 5.26 -16.80 4.67
CA GLU A 154 3.86 -16.40 4.46
C GLU A 154 3.24 -15.84 5.74
N ARG A 155 3.95 -15.91 6.85
CA ARG A 155 3.54 -15.48 8.19
C ARG A 155 4.52 -14.45 8.74
N GLY A 156 3.99 -13.38 9.30
CA GLY A 156 4.85 -12.36 9.87
C GLY A 156 4.12 -11.48 10.87
N PHE A 157 4.83 -11.08 11.89
CA PHE A 157 4.39 -10.07 12.84
C PHE A 157 5.12 -8.77 12.54
N GLY A 158 4.33 -7.72 12.29
CA GLY A 158 4.80 -6.35 12.16
C GLY A 158 4.34 -5.53 13.35
N TYR A 159 5.16 -4.61 13.80
CA TYR A 159 4.79 -3.64 14.81
C TYR A 159 5.42 -2.29 14.51
N GLY A 160 4.80 -1.24 15.00
CA GLY A 160 5.27 0.12 14.85
C GLY A 160 4.90 0.98 16.05
N ALA A 161 5.67 2.02 16.27
CA ALA A 161 5.37 3.06 17.23
C ALA A 161 5.68 4.41 16.62
N ASP A 162 4.70 5.30 16.60
CA ASP A 162 4.80 6.63 16.04
C ASP A 162 4.32 7.66 17.06
N MET A 163 4.86 8.85 17.03
CA MET A 163 4.32 9.98 17.79
C MET A 163 3.18 10.61 17.00
N PHE A 164 2.13 11.01 17.70
CA PHE A 164 1.07 11.80 17.10
C PHE A 164 0.89 13.13 17.83
N TRP A 165 0.46 14.14 17.10
CA TRP A 165 0.05 15.43 17.60
C TRP A 165 -1.21 15.87 16.86
N ILE A 166 -2.34 15.81 17.56
CA ILE A 166 -3.65 16.22 17.05
C ILE A 166 -3.97 17.60 17.63
N GLN A 167 -4.45 18.50 16.80
CA GLN A 167 -4.83 19.85 17.17
C GLN A 167 -6.22 20.17 16.63
N THR A 168 -7.02 20.83 17.43
CA THR A 168 -8.35 21.31 17.05
C THR A 168 -8.48 22.78 17.45
N PHE A 169 -8.91 23.60 16.49
CA PHE A 169 -9.12 25.03 16.69
C PHE A 169 -10.59 25.37 16.50
N GLY A 170 -11.05 26.38 17.21
CA GLY A 170 -12.38 26.98 17.01
C GLY A 170 -13.51 26.26 17.74
N ASN A 171 -13.21 25.48 18.76
CA ASN A 171 -14.23 24.97 19.66
C ASN A 171 -14.82 26.16 20.48
N PRO A 172 -16.16 26.27 20.61
CA PRO A 172 -16.79 27.37 21.33
C PRO A 172 -16.35 27.55 22.79
N GLU A 173 -16.00 26.46 23.47
CA GLU A 173 -15.61 26.48 24.88
C GLU A 173 -14.11 26.65 25.09
N ASN A 174 -13.29 26.04 24.18
CA ASN A 174 -11.85 26.16 24.17
C ASN A 174 -11.34 26.33 22.76
N PHE A 175 -10.83 27.49 22.45
CA PHE A 175 -10.34 27.81 21.11
C PHE A 175 -9.28 26.80 20.59
N TYR A 176 -8.43 26.30 21.49
CA TYR A 176 -7.36 25.39 21.14
C TYR A 176 -7.38 24.14 22.02
N MET A 177 -7.52 23.00 21.38
CA MET A 177 -7.40 21.69 22.03
C MET A 177 -6.33 20.86 21.35
N TYR A 178 -5.63 20.05 22.12
CA TYR A 178 -4.56 19.21 21.60
C TYR A 178 -4.48 17.84 22.31
N GLN A 179 -3.95 16.87 21.57
CA GLN A 179 -3.51 15.58 22.08
C GLN A 179 -2.12 15.28 21.52
N ILE A 180 -1.19 14.91 22.37
CA ILE A 180 0.16 14.45 22.03
C ILE A 180 0.35 13.08 22.66
N GLY A 181 0.87 12.13 21.91
CA GLY A 181 1.06 10.80 22.45
C GLY A 181 1.74 9.84 21.50
N LEU A 182 1.59 8.56 21.79
CA LEU A 182 2.16 7.46 21.03
C LEU A 182 1.03 6.64 20.36
N MET A 183 1.19 6.39 19.09
CA MET A 183 0.38 5.46 18.32
C MET A 183 1.15 4.15 18.18
N LEU A 184 0.61 3.09 18.73
CA LEU A 184 1.17 1.74 18.69
C LEU A 184 0.40 0.94 17.66
N SER A 185 1.08 0.35 16.70
CA SER A 185 0.47 -0.48 15.67
C SER A 185 1.03 -1.90 15.72
N GLY A 186 0.17 -2.86 15.45
CA GLY A 186 0.53 -4.26 15.33
C GLY A 186 -0.22 -4.90 14.16
N ALA A 187 0.45 -5.77 13.43
CA ALA A 187 -0.17 -6.55 12.37
C ALA A 187 0.40 -7.96 12.38
N TYR A 188 -0.46 -8.93 12.18
CA TYR A 188 -0.06 -10.31 11.95
C TYR A 188 -0.57 -10.77 10.61
N GLN A 189 0.35 -11.08 9.70
CA GLN A 189 0.06 -11.63 8.38
C GLN A 189 0.09 -13.14 8.48
N TRP A 190 -1.06 -13.78 8.29
CA TRP A 190 -1.18 -15.25 8.34
C TRP A 190 -0.73 -15.89 7.04
N ASN A 191 -1.15 -15.29 5.94
CA ASN A 191 -0.76 -15.60 4.57
C ASN A 191 -1.00 -14.35 3.70
N ASN A 192 -0.83 -14.45 2.39
CA ASN A 192 -1.03 -13.30 1.49
C ASN A 192 -2.45 -12.74 1.50
N GLN A 193 -3.43 -13.53 1.93
CA GLN A 193 -4.84 -13.17 1.91
C GLN A 193 -5.35 -12.69 3.28
N PHE A 194 -4.89 -13.31 4.38
CA PHE A 194 -5.42 -13.07 5.73
C PHE A 194 -4.44 -12.32 6.62
N SER A 195 -4.94 -11.26 7.24
CA SER A 195 -4.21 -10.51 8.27
C SER A 195 -5.12 -10.10 9.42
N VAL A 196 -4.51 -9.85 10.59
CA VAL A 196 -5.13 -9.17 11.71
C VAL A 196 -4.32 -7.90 11.99
N GLN A 197 -5.00 -6.80 12.20
CA GLN A 197 -4.38 -5.49 12.43
C GLN A 197 -4.98 -4.84 13.67
N THR A 198 -4.14 -4.11 14.39
CA THR A 198 -4.56 -3.33 15.56
C THR A 198 -3.78 -2.04 15.65
N THR A 199 -4.43 -1.02 16.14
CA THR A 199 -3.81 0.28 16.48
C THR A 199 -4.37 0.75 17.80
N ALA A 200 -3.49 1.15 18.70
CA ALA A 200 -3.84 1.77 19.98
C ALA A 200 -3.15 3.13 20.09
N LYS A 201 -3.85 4.10 20.69
CA LYS A 201 -3.31 5.40 21.05
C LYS A 201 -3.10 5.50 22.54
N LEU A 202 -1.93 5.98 22.94
CA LEU A 202 -1.62 6.37 24.31
C LEU A 202 -1.46 7.88 24.35
N ASN A 203 -2.40 8.59 24.98
CA ASN A 203 -2.31 10.02 25.22
C ASN A 203 -1.33 10.29 26.36
N VAL A 204 -0.33 11.13 26.13
CA VAL A 204 0.66 11.53 27.12
C VAL A 204 0.36 12.94 27.64
N LEU A 205 -0.01 13.83 26.73
CA LEU A 205 -0.39 15.21 27.05
C LEU A 205 -1.67 15.53 26.27
N THR A 206 -2.69 15.95 26.99
CA THR A 206 -3.98 16.33 26.37
C THR A 206 -4.67 17.40 27.22
N ASN A 207 -5.47 18.25 26.60
CA ASN A 207 -6.44 19.12 27.25
C ASN A 207 -7.88 18.83 26.78
N PHE A 208 -8.13 17.64 26.24
CA PHE A 208 -9.47 17.22 25.83
C PHE A 208 -10.42 16.97 26.99
N ASP A 209 -9.92 16.89 28.24
CA ASP A 209 -10.75 16.95 29.47
C ASP A 209 -11.61 18.20 29.52
N GLN A 210 -11.15 19.30 28.90
CA GLN A 210 -11.88 20.55 28.78
C GLN A 210 -12.94 20.55 27.68
N PHE A 211 -13.11 19.45 26.95
CA PHE A 211 -14.14 19.27 25.94
C PHE A 211 -15.48 18.98 26.60
N ASN A 212 -16.22 20.00 26.97
CA ASN A 212 -17.48 19.88 27.70
C ASN A 212 -18.73 19.78 26.82
N PHE A 213 -18.58 19.97 25.51
CA PHE A 213 -19.69 19.90 24.58
C PHE A 213 -20.33 18.50 24.59
N LYS A 214 -21.52 18.43 25.20
CA LYS A 214 -22.37 17.22 25.16
C LYS A 214 -23.47 17.48 24.15
N VAL A 215 -23.57 16.59 23.17
CA VAL A 215 -24.74 16.54 22.30
C VAL A 215 -25.78 15.70 23.03
N ASP A 216 -26.84 16.37 23.56
CA ASP A 216 -28.02 15.63 23.97
C ASP A 216 -28.57 14.91 22.76
N ALA A 217 -28.66 13.58 22.87
CA ALA A 217 -29.13 12.72 21.79
C ALA A 217 -30.64 12.90 21.60
N GLN A 218 -31.06 14.05 21.11
CA GLN A 218 -32.39 14.19 20.59
C GLN A 218 -32.49 13.40 19.30
N ASP A 219 -33.55 12.65 19.14
CA ASP A 219 -33.86 11.95 17.90
C ASP A 219 -34.18 13.01 16.83
N THR A 220 -33.15 13.41 16.11
CA THR A 220 -33.26 14.44 15.07
C THR A 220 -33.69 13.83 13.73
N GLY A 221 -33.94 12.52 13.67
CA GLY A 221 -34.20 11.79 12.42
C GLY A 221 -32.99 11.70 11.48
N VAL A 222 -31.86 12.29 11.85
CA VAL A 222 -30.61 12.22 11.08
C VAL A 222 -29.71 11.12 11.64
N PRO A 223 -29.16 10.23 10.80
CA PRO A 223 -28.24 9.18 11.26
C PRO A 223 -27.05 9.79 12.01
N ARG A 224 -26.74 9.21 13.18
CA ARG A 224 -25.60 9.60 13.97
C ARG A 224 -24.32 9.05 13.37
N VAL A 225 -23.29 9.87 13.28
CA VAL A 225 -21.97 9.41 12.83
C VAL A 225 -20.95 9.57 13.96
N ARG A 226 -20.76 10.79 14.48
CA ARG A 226 -19.73 11.09 15.50
C ARG A 226 -20.27 11.87 16.69
N THR A 227 -21.53 11.68 17.02
CA THR A 227 -22.24 12.44 18.05
C THR A 227 -21.57 12.30 19.43
N TYR A 228 -21.07 11.11 19.76
CA TYR A 228 -20.46 10.82 21.07
C TYR A 228 -18.93 10.82 21.05
N VAL A 229 -18.29 11.49 20.07
CA VAL A 229 -16.82 11.51 19.95
C VAL A 229 -16.12 11.90 21.27
N ARG A 230 -16.71 12.82 22.03
CA ARG A 230 -16.20 13.24 23.33
C ARG A 230 -15.98 12.07 24.28
N GLU A 231 -16.95 11.18 24.41
CA GLU A 231 -16.88 10.06 25.35
C GLU A 231 -15.70 9.13 25.03
N TYR A 232 -15.36 8.98 23.74
CA TYR A 232 -14.22 8.13 23.32
C TYR A 232 -12.87 8.82 23.50
N VAL A 233 -12.80 10.15 23.37
CA VAL A 233 -11.51 10.86 23.42
C VAL A 233 -11.12 11.34 24.82
N THR A 234 -12.10 11.42 25.75
CA THR A 234 -11.86 11.95 27.10
C THR A 234 -11.79 10.89 28.18
N ARG A 235 -12.22 9.67 27.92
CA ARG A 235 -12.43 8.67 28.96
C ARG A 235 -11.16 7.93 29.38
N SER A 236 -10.27 7.64 28.46
CA SER A 236 -9.06 6.87 28.73
C SER A 236 -7.86 7.45 28.00
N ASP A 237 -6.72 7.44 28.67
CA ASP A 237 -5.44 7.79 28.03
C ASP A 237 -4.99 6.72 27.03
N LEU A 238 -5.40 5.47 27.21
CA LEU A 238 -5.17 4.38 26.29
C LEU A 238 -6.46 4.01 25.56
N THR A 239 -6.49 4.21 24.25
CA THR A 239 -7.66 3.94 23.41
C THR A 239 -7.29 2.99 22.28
N MET A 240 -8.07 1.92 22.14
CA MET A 240 -7.94 1.04 20.97
C MET A 240 -8.66 1.67 19.78
N GLU A 241 -7.89 2.14 18.80
CA GLU A 241 -8.44 2.73 17.58
C GLU A 241 -9.12 1.68 16.71
N ASN A 242 -8.45 0.57 16.47
CA ASN A 242 -9.00 -0.56 15.73
C ASN A 242 -8.40 -1.90 16.18
N LEU A 243 -9.14 -2.96 15.90
CA LEU A 243 -8.70 -4.37 15.97
C LEU A 243 -9.60 -5.17 15.05
N PHE A 244 -9.11 -5.56 13.88
CA PHE A 244 -9.90 -6.30 12.90
C PHE A 244 -9.10 -7.34 12.15
N ALA A 245 -9.80 -8.38 11.73
CA ALA A 245 -9.32 -9.37 10.78
C ALA A 245 -9.74 -8.96 9.37
N GLN A 246 -8.86 -9.15 8.41
CA GLN A 246 -9.09 -8.85 7.00
C GLN A 246 -8.71 -10.04 6.13
N TRP A 247 -9.56 -10.32 5.16
CA TRP A 247 -9.27 -11.14 4.00
C TRP A 247 -9.29 -10.29 2.74
N LYS A 248 -8.36 -10.53 1.82
CA LYS A 248 -8.29 -9.85 0.51
C LYS A 248 -7.75 -10.81 -0.53
N ASP A 249 -8.31 -10.73 -1.75
CA ASP A 249 -7.84 -11.56 -2.87
C ASP A 249 -8.19 -10.97 -4.23
N LYS A 250 -7.49 -11.45 -5.27
CA LYS A 250 -7.87 -11.27 -6.66
C LYS A 250 -8.80 -12.42 -7.04
N LEU A 251 -10.11 -12.14 -7.21
CA LEU A 251 -11.12 -13.15 -7.49
C LEU A 251 -11.06 -13.67 -8.93
N ALA A 252 -10.74 -12.79 -9.86
CA ALA A 252 -10.61 -13.07 -11.29
C ALA A 252 -9.76 -11.98 -11.92
N ASP A 253 -9.50 -12.09 -13.22
CA ASP A 253 -8.87 -11.00 -13.95
C ASP A 253 -9.68 -9.72 -13.77
N ASP A 254 -8.96 -8.62 -13.41
CA ASP A 254 -9.51 -7.30 -13.16
C ASP A 254 -10.45 -7.16 -11.94
N TRP A 255 -10.75 -8.25 -11.20
CA TRP A 255 -11.63 -8.24 -10.04
C TRP A 255 -10.86 -8.50 -8.74
N TYR A 256 -11.01 -7.59 -7.79
CA TYR A 256 -10.40 -7.63 -6.48
C TYR A 256 -11.46 -7.52 -5.40
N ALA A 257 -11.31 -8.26 -4.31
CA ALA A 257 -12.22 -8.20 -3.18
C ALA A 257 -11.48 -8.15 -1.86
N ALA A 258 -12.13 -7.54 -0.87
CA ALA A 258 -11.73 -7.59 0.52
C ALA A 258 -12.97 -7.82 1.40
N ALA A 259 -12.79 -8.50 2.52
CA ALA A 259 -13.77 -8.63 3.59
C ALA A 259 -13.06 -8.44 4.93
N TYR A 260 -13.70 -7.78 5.87
CA TYR A 260 -13.12 -7.50 7.16
C TYR A 260 -14.16 -7.51 8.27
N ALA A 261 -13.72 -7.83 9.48
CA ALA A 261 -14.58 -7.90 10.65
C ALA A 261 -13.79 -7.57 11.92
N GLY A 262 -14.41 -6.83 12.82
CA GLY A 262 -13.84 -6.46 14.13
C GLY A 262 -14.16 -5.03 14.53
N TYR A 263 -13.30 -4.44 15.34
CA TYR A 263 -13.35 -3.02 15.67
C TYR A 263 -12.66 -2.24 14.56
N LEU A 264 -13.46 -1.62 13.68
CA LEU A 264 -12.98 -1.00 12.45
C LEU A 264 -12.41 0.40 12.69
N GLU A 265 -12.97 1.09 13.68
CA GLU A 265 -12.49 2.39 14.16
C GLU A 265 -12.79 2.58 15.64
N THR A 266 -12.42 3.73 16.20
CA THR A 266 -12.62 4.06 17.62
C THR A 266 -14.08 3.91 18.05
N MET A 267 -15.04 4.35 17.23
CA MET A 267 -16.46 4.41 17.59
C MET A 267 -17.29 3.25 17.06
N TYR A 268 -16.81 2.52 16.03
CA TYR A 268 -17.60 1.50 15.36
C TYR A 268 -16.80 0.21 15.12
N GLY A 269 -17.51 -0.90 15.35
CA GLY A 269 -17.06 -2.23 14.94
C GLY A 269 -18.17 -2.93 14.17
N GLY A 270 -17.80 -3.95 13.42
CA GLY A 270 -18.75 -4.68 12.59
C GLY A 270 -18.08 -5.50 11.51
N VAL A 271 -18.76 -5.62 10.40
CA VAL A 271 -18.29 -6.34 9.22
C VAL A 271 -18.41 -5.46 7.99
N GLY A 272 -17.49 -5.60 7.07
CA GLY A 272 -17.53 -4.90 5.80
C GLY A 272 -16.93 -5.72 4.67
N GLY A 273 -17.20 -5.28 3.45
CA GLY A 273 -16.63 -5.89 2.25
C GLY A 273 -16.50 -4.88 1.13
N GLU A 274 -15.50 -5.10 0.30
CA GLU A 274 -15.15 -4.27 -0.84
C GLU A 274 -15.06 -5.13 -2.09
N LEU A 275 -15.49 -4.59 -3.21
CA LEU A 275 -15.34 -5.16 -4.54
C LEU A 275 -14.81 -4.08 -5.48
N LEU A 276 -13.71 -4.34 -6.15
CA LEU A 276 -13.11 -3.43 -7.12
C LEU A 276 -13.01 -4.13 -8.49
N TYR A 277 -13.55 -3.48 -9.49
CA TYR A 277 -13.31 -3.80 -10.90
C TYR A 277 -12.35 -2.79 -11.50
N LYS A 278 -11.16 -3.23 -11.94
CA LYS A 278 -10.12 -2.40 -12.51
C LYS A 278 -9.50 -3.09 -13.72
N PRO A 279 -10.05 -2.85 -14.94
CA PRO A 279 -9.49 -3.41 -16.17
C PRO A 279 -8.06 -2.96 -16.41
N LEU A 280 -7.24 -3.85 -16.93
CA LEU A 280 -5.80 -3.68 -17.10
C LEU A 280 -5.42 -2.39 -17.87
N ASP A 281 -6.07 -2.16 -19.01
CA ASP A 281 -5.73 -1.05 -19.92
C ASP A 281 -6.74 0.10 -19.84
N SER A 282 -7.44 0.23 -18.72
CA SER A 282 -8.45 1.25 -18.50
C SER A 282 -8.01 2.28 -17.45
N ASN A 283 -8.29 3.54 -17.72
CA ASN A 283 -8.20 4.60 -16.72
C ASN A 283 -9.41 4.63 -15.78
N LEU A 284 -10.42 3.79 -16.04
CA LEU A 284 -11.61 3.66 -15.21
C LEU A 284 -11.44 2.48 -14.26
N ALA A 285 -11.77 2.71 -12.99
CA ALA A 285 -11.97 1.68 -11.99
C ALA A 285 -13.32 1.92 -11.32
N ILE A 286 -14.03 0.85 -10.97
CA ILE A 286 -15.31 0.92 -10.28
C ILE A 286 -15.18 0.15 -8.97
N GLY A 287 -15.43 0.84 -7.85
CA GLY A 287 -15.36 0.27 -6.51
C GLY A 287 -16.72 0.33 -5.80
N LEU A 288 -17.05 -0.72 -5.08
CA LEU A 288 -18.19 -0.79 -4.17
C LEU A 288 -17.69 -1.22 -2.80
N ASP A 289 -18.02 -0.48 -1.75
CA ASP A 289 -17.89 -0.94 -0.37
C ASP A 289 -19.24 -0.95 0.34
N ILE A 290 -19.43 -1.93 1.23
CA ILE A 290 -20.62 -2.04 2.09
C ILE A 290 -20.16 -2.42 3.50
N ASN A 291 -20.69 -1.70 4.49
CA ASN A 291 -20.34 -1.89 5.87
C ASN A 291 -21.61 -1.98 6.74
N TYR A 292 -21.73 -3.03 7.54
CA TYR A 292 -22.70 -3.13 8.61
C TYR A 292 -21.98 -3.01 9.95
N VAL A 293 -22.20 -1.88 10.62
CA VAL A 293 -21.47 -1.50 11.82
C VAL A 293 -22.40 -1.27 13.00
N ARG A 294 -21.86 -1.47 14.19
CA ARG A 294 -22.49 -1.21 15.47
C ARG A 294 -21.60 -0.28 16.28
N GLN A 295 -22.21 0.64 16.99
CA GLN A 295 -21.48 1.56 17.86
C GLN A 295 -20.81 0.79 19.01
N ARG A 296 -19.51 1.01 19.21
CA ARG A 296 -18.76 0.43 20.34
C ARG A 296 -19.19 1.10 21.63
N SER A 297 -19.12 0.37 22.73
CA SER A 297 -19.27 0.97 24.04
C SER A 297 -18.10 1.90 24.33
N TYR A 298 -18.38 3.03 24.91
CA TYR A 298 -17.37 3.90 25.52
C TYR A 298 -17.20 3.63 27.02
N GLU A 299 -18.01 2.74 27.58
CA GLU A 299 -17.95 2.33 29.00
C GLU A 299 -17.19 1.04 29.20
N GLU A 300 -17.36 0.08 28.33
CA GLU A 300 -16.78 -1.24 28.41
C GLU A 300 -15.94 -1.54 27.17
N GLU A 301 -14.70 -1.97 27.38
CA GLU A 301 -13.91 -2.51 26.30
C GLU A 301 -14.59 -3.77 25.73
N PHE A 302 -14.52 -3.94 24.42
CA PHE A 302 -15.08 -5.09 23.70
C PHE A 302 -16.61 -5.24 23.73
N ALA A 303 -17.35 -4.22 24.15
CA ALA A 303 -18.81 -4.18 24.13
C ALA A 303 -19.36 -3.26 23.03
N PHE A 304 -20.66 -3.41 22.76
CA PHE A 304 -21.38 -2.61 21.75
C PHE A 304 -22.65 -2.00 22.36
N LEU A 305 -22.94 -0.78 21.92
CA LEU A 305 -24.22 -0.11 22.16
C LEU A 305 -25.27 -0.56 21.14
N ASP A 306 -26.50 -0.10 21.27
CA ASP A 306 -27.64 -0.55 20.41
C ASP A 306 -27.66 0.10 19.02
N TYR A 307 -26.96 1.22 18.83
CA TYR A 307 -26.96 1.93 17.57
C TYR A 307 -26.23 1.14 16.47
N LYS A 308 -26.90 0.99 15.33
CA LYS A 308 -26.42 0.25 14.16
C LYS A 308 -26.54 1.12 12.92
N ALA A 309 -25.63 0.95 12.00
CA ALA A 309 -25.66 1.64 10.71
C ALA A 309 -25.25 0.71 9.58
N LEU A 310 -25.89 0.86 8.44
CA LEU A 310 -25.47 0.32 7.15
C LEU A 310 -24.93 1.47 6.33
N THR A 311 -23.69 1.37 5.89
CA THR A 311 -23.04 2.37 5.04
C THR A 311 -22.47 1.73 3.80
N GLY A 312 -22.26 2.50 2.76
CA GLY A 312 -21.62 2.03 1.53
C GLY A 312 -21.28 3.17 0.60
N HIS A 313 -20.31 2.94 -0.27
CA HIS A 313 -19.91 3.88 -1.30
C HIS A 313 -19.76 3.17 -2.64
N LEU A 314 -20.12 3.89 -3.68
CA LEU A 314 -19.81 3.56 -5.05
C LEU A 314 -18.84 4.61 -5.58
N SER A 315 -17.67 4.18 -6.06
CA SER A 315 -16.59 5.05 -6.52
C SER A 315 -16.17 4.72 -7.96
#